data_41c0322cd824f3f5a872a77a58e59956
#
_entry.id   41c0322cd824f3f5a872a77a58e59956
#
_cell.length_a   1.000
_cell.length_b   1.000
_cell.length_c   1.000
_cell.angle_alpha   90.00
_cell.angle_beta   90.00
_cell.angle_gamma   90.00
#
_symmetry.space_group_name_H-M   'P 1'
#
loop_
_entity.id
_entity.type
_entity.pdbx_description
1 polymer ?
#
loop_
_entity_poly.entity_id
_entity_poly.type
_entity_poly.pdbx_seq_one_letter_code
_entity_poly.pdbx_strand_id
1 'polypeptide(L)'
;MVSLLHDPALMLLTSLIVVVGAIVWLRVGAFFALIMGALTVSFWSALATGGTLDPGNTVTTVCQALGTTAGNIGLLIVFGTTIGKCMADNGSADRVVLACRRFFGEKRIPAALAGGAFILSIPVFYDATFYLLLPLAKSVYRSVRKNYILYLLSVGLAATISHTAIPPTPGPIAVAETLGVPLSTALGIGLAVGVCLFPFALFLAWLLNKRLPNPKIDQSVLSDMGMSEQSEVAIKNDASSLSLPPLWLALAPIVLPVIFIASASIVKTFDQQAEGVTTVISGWRQVLYFVGDANVALGIAAILAYLTTLFSRARPATRSVLEQKLNAAISSAGTIILITAAGGAYGATLRASGIGERIQELFASTGGLSGATALTLAFVSTALLKSAQGSSTTAMITSASILAATNLTGETLGFNLGYLGAAIGVGSSVASWMNDSGFCVFSKSSGVAEIDCLKVWTVGTGALGCCGFLVVLILSRLFPLV
;
A
#
# COMPACT_ATOMS: atom_id res chain seq x y z
N MET A 1 -12.74 38.06 16.29
CA MET A 1 -11.47 37.74 15.62
C MET A 1 -10.62 36.77 16.45
N VAL A 2 -10.50 36.97 17.78
CA VAL A 2 -9.76 36.05 18.68
C VAL A 2 -10.40 34.66 18.72
N SER A 3 -11.72 34.51 18.71
CA SER A 3 -12.42 33.22 18.72
C SER A 3 -12.22 32.38 17.46
N LEU A 4 -11.97 33.02 16.31
CA LEU A 4 -11.67 32.32 15.05
C LEU A 4 -10.25 31.73 15.03
N LEU A 5 -9.30 32.36 15.76
CA LEU A 5 -7.94 31.84 15.88
C LEU A 5 -7.86 30.55 16.71
N HIS A 6 -8.85 30.30 17.55
CA HIS A 6 -8.93 29.09 18.40
C HIS A 6 -9.81 27.99 17.80
N ASP A 7 -10.31 28.14 16.56
CA ASP A 7 -11.13 27.10 15.92
C ASP A 7 -10.24 26.04 15.25
N PRO A 8 -10.15 24.82 15.82
CA PRO A 8 -9.35 23.74 15.24
C PRO A 8 -9.81 23.33 13.84
N ALA A 9 -11.10 23.52 13.49
CA ALA A 9 -11.61 23.23 12.15
C ALA A 9 -11.02 24.17 11.10
N LEU A 10 -10.83 25.46 11.46
CA LEU A 10 -10.18 26.42 10.58
C LEU A 10 -8.68 26.13 10.42
N MET A 11 -8.00 25.67 11.48
CA MET A 11 -6.61 25.19 11.42
C MET A 11 -6.47 24.02 10.47
N LEU A 12 -7.36 23.01 10.57
CA LEU A 12 -7.38 21.84 9.67
C LEU A 12 -7.58 22.29 8.22
N LEU A 13 -8.61 23.11 7.96
CA LEU A 13 -8.93 23.56 6.61
C LEU A 13 -7.76 24.34 5.98
N THR A 14 -7.17 25.26 6.74
CA THR A 14 -6.04 26.07 6.26
C THR A 14 -4.81 25.19 5.98
N SER A 15 -4.47 24.29 6.90
CA SER A 15 -3.33 23.39 6.69
C SER A 15 -3.55 22.45 5.52
N LEU A 16 -4.78 21.97 5.30
CA LEU A 16 -5.14 21.16 4.15
C LEU A 16 -5.03 21.93 2.83
N ILE A 17 -5.48 23.20 2.81
CA ILE A 17 -5.28 24.11 1.67
C ILE A 17 -3.79 24.29 1.38
N VAL A 18 -2.95 24.47 2.42
CA VAL A 18 -1.49 24.57 2.26
C VAL A 18 -0.91 23.29 1.67
N VAL A 19 -1.26 22.13 2.21
CA VAL A 19 -0.75 20.83 1.71
C VAL A 19 -1.18 20.59 0.26
N VAL A 20 -2.47 20.69 -0.03
CA VAL A 20 -3.01 20.44 -1.38
C VAL A 20 -2.51 21.51 -2.35
N GLY A 21 -2.53 22.78 -1.95
CA GLY A 21 -2.03 23.89 -2.75
C GLY A 21 -0.54 23.77 -3.09
N ALA A 22 0.30 23.38 -2.11
CA ALA A 22 1.72 23.13 -2.35
C ALA A 22 1.95 22.01 -3.37
N ILE A 23 1.18 20.91 -3.30
CA ILE A 23 1.33 19.80 -4.24
C ILE A 23 0.80 20.17 -5.63
N VAL A 24 -0.41 20.74 -5.72
CA VAL A 24 -1.13 20.93 -7.00
C VAL A 24 -0.65 22.17 -7.73
N TRP A 25 -0.52 23.31 -7.04
CA TRP A 25 -0.18 24.59 -7.67
C TRP A 25 1.31 24.87 -7.70
N LEU A 26 2.00 24.64 -6.57
CA LEU A 26 3.45 24.87 -6.49
C LEU A 26 4.26 23.68 -6.99
N ARG A 27 3.62 22.52 -7.22
CA ARG A 27 4.27 21.26 -7.64
C ARG A 27 5.41 20.84 -6.72
N VAL A 28 5.28 21.13 -5.43
CA VAL A 28 6.24 20.76 -4.41
C VAL A 28 6.05 19.30 -4.06
N GLY A 29 7.15 18.57 -3.81
CA GLY A 29 7.08 17.17 -3.42
C GLY A 29 6.31 16.94 -2.12
N ALA A 30 5.63 15.80 -1.98
CA ALA A 30 4.75 15.46 -0.86
C ALA A 30 5.41 15.64 0.52
N PHE A 31 6.70 15.31 0.66
CA PHE A 31 7.46 15.53 1.90
C PHE A 31 7.38 16.98 2.37
N PHE A 32 7.78 17.92 1.51
CA PHE A 32 7.79 19.33 1.85
C PHE A 32 6.38 19.88 2.09
N ALA A 33 5.39 19.47 1.29
CA ALA A 33 4.00 19.87 1.45
C ALA A 33 3.44 19.46 2.83
N LEU A 34 3.69 18.23 3.25
CA LEU A 34 3.25 17.73 4.56
C LEU A 34 3.96 18.42 5.73
N ILE A 35 5.26 18.69 5.59
CA ILE A 35 6.02 19.49 6.59
C ILE A 35 5.49 20.93 6.66
N MET A 36 5.19 21.57 5.53
CA MET A 36 4.55 22.88 5.51
C MET A 36 3.20 22.86 6.23
N GLY A 37 2.38 21.84 5.99
CA GLY A 37 1.12 21.64 6.73
C GLY A 37 1.33 21.47 8.24
N ALA A 38 2.29 20.63 8.65
CA ALA A 38 2.64 20.42 10.05
C ALA A 38 3.10 21.71 10.73
N LEU A 39 3.99 22.46 10.09
CA LEU A 39 4.46 23.76 10.59
C LEU A 39 3.33 24.79 10.67
N THR A 40 2.42 24.82 9.69
CA THR A 40 1.26 25.71 9.70
C THR A 40 0.37 25.45 10.91
N VAL A 41 0.04 24.18 11.19
CA VAL A 41 -0.76 23.81 12.38
C VAL A 41 -0.02 24.12 13.67
N SER A 42 1.24 23.74 13.77
CA SER A 42 2.04 23.94 14.98
C SER A 42 2.22 25.44 15.30
N PHE A 43 2.50 26.26 14.29
CA PHE A 43 2.64 27.71 14.41
C PHE A 43 1.30 28.37 14.81
N TRP A 44 0.20 27.97 14.15
CA TRP A 44 -1.12 28.52 14.46
C TRP A 44 -1.58 28.12 15.87
N SER A 45 -1.35 26.88 16.30
CA SER A 45 -1.65 26.43 17.64
C SER A 45 -0.88 27.22 18.71
N ALA A 46 0.39 27.54 18.48
CA ALA A 46 1.20 28.37 19.37
C ALA A 46 0.65 29.81 19.50
N LEU A 47 0.19 30.41 18.40
CA LEU A 47 -0.48 31.72 18.39
C LEU A 47 -1.82 31.67 19.15
N ALA A 48 -2.61 30.61 18.97
CA ALA A 48 -3.92 30.47 19.58
C ALA A 48 -3.84 30.33 21.12
N THR A 49 -2.83 29.64 21.63
CA THR A 49 -2.67 29.44 23.08
C THR A 49 -2.12 30.66 23.83
N GLY A 50 -1.89 31.80 23.15
CA GLY A 50 -1.34 33.01 23.75
C GLY A 50 0.12 32.84 24.23
N GLY A 51 0.75 31.75 23.86
CA GLY A 51 2.17 31.49 24.12
C GLY A 51 3.07 32.45 23.35
N THR A 52 4.23 32.74 23.89
CA THR A 52 5.30 33.38 23.10
C THR A 52 5.62 32.45 21.93
N LEU A 53 5.59 33.02 20.72
CA LEU A 53 6.08 32.28 19.53
C LEU A 53 7.54 31.93 19.79
N ASP A 54 7.75 30.70 20.28
CA ASP A 54 9.07 30.11 20.32
C ASP A 54 9.24 29.23 19.06
N PRO A 55 9.89 29.77 18.00
CA PRO A 55 10.10 29.00 16.78
C PRO A 55 10.87 27.70 17.04
N GLY A 56 11.74 27.72 18.07
CA GLY A 56 12.50 26.52 18.45
C GLY A 56 11.60 25.39 18.91
N ASN A 57 10.65 25.67 19.79
CA ASN A 57 9.72 24.65 20.31
C ASN A 57 8.76 24.13 19.24
N THR A 58 8.23 25.01 18.39
CA THR A 58 7.36 24.66 17.26
C THR A 58 8.05 23.70 16.27
N VAL A 59 9.26 24.03 15.87
CA VAL A 59 10.03 23.18 14.94
C VAL A 59 10.47 21.89 15.61
N THR A 60 10.88 21.93 16.87
CA THR A 60 11.30 20.75 17.64
C THR A 60 10.17 19.73 17.74
N THR A 61 8.93 20.16 17.99
CA THR A 61 7.75 19.27 18.03
C THR A 61 7.54 18.54 16.71
N VAL A 62 7.63 19.26 15.57
CA VAL A 62 7.53 18.64 14.24
C VAL A 62 8.67 17.66 13.99
N CYS A 63 9.92 18.03 14.34
CA CYS A 63 11.08 17.17 14.18
C CYS A 63 11.01 15.89 15.03
N GLN A 64 10.55 15.98 16.28
CA GLN A 64 10.36 14.83 17.16
C GLN A 64 9.30 13.87 16.61
N ALA A 65 8.14 14.39 16.17
CA ALA A 65 7.09 13.59 15.58
C ALA A 65 7.55 12.92 14.27
N LEU A 66 8.32 13.62 13.44
CA LEU A 66 8.94 13.08 12.24
C LEU A 66 9.91 11.94 12.59
N GLY A 67 10.80 12.16 13.56
CA GLY A 67 11.79 11.16 14.00
C GLY A 67 11.12 9.92 14.59
N THR A 68 10.09 10.09 15.41
CA THR A 68 9.32 8.98 16.00
C THR A 68 8.65 8.13 14.91
N THR A 69 7.96 8.76 13.97
CA THR A 69 7.32 8.04 12.87
C THR A 69 8.36 7.33 11.99
N ALA A 70 9.45 8.01 11.63
CA ALA A 70 10.53 7.39 10.86
C ALA A 70 11.15 6.17 11.55
N GLY A 71 11.34 6.25 12.88
CA GLY A 71 11.85 5.13 13.69
C GLY A 71 10.92 3.92 13.69
N ASN A 72 9.62 4.15 13.84
CA ASN A 72 8.63 3.07 13.91
C ASN A 72 8.48 2.28 12.61
N ILE A 73 8.54 2.96 11.45
CA ILE A 73 8.27 2.33 10.15
C ILE A 73 9.53 2.06 9.30
N GLY A 74 10.64 2.69 9.63
CA GLY A 74 11.82 2.72 8.77
C GLY A 74 12.32 1.33 8.39
N LEU A 75 12.52 0.46 9.38
CA LEU A 75 12.98 -0.91 9.16
C LEU A 75 11.97 -1.73 8.35
N LEU A 76 10.66 -1.60 8.66
CA LEU A 76 9.60 -2.32 7.94
C LEU A 76 9.62 -1.99 6.43
N ILE A 77 9.78 -0.71 6.10
CA ILE A 77 9.79 -0.24 4.70
C ILE A 77 11.09 -0.70 4.00
N VAL A 78 12.26 -0.60 4.65
CA VAL A 78 13.54 -1.07 4.08
C VAL A 78 13.49 -2.56 3.81
N PHE A 79 13.02 -3.37 4.76
CA PHE A 79 12.92 -4.82 4.57
C PHE A 79 11.93 -5.19 3.47
N GLY A 80 10.72 -4.56 3.46
CA GLY A 80 9.72 -4.79 2.43
C GLY A 80 10.24 -4.46 1.02
N THR A 81 10.90 -3.32 0.83
CA THR A 81 11.50 -2.95 -0.46
C THR A 81 12.63 -3.87 -0.87
N THR A 82 13.46 -4.34 0.08
CA THR A 82 14.54 -5.29 -0.16
C THR A 82 13.99 -6.65 -0.61
N ILE A 83 12.95 -7.18 0.08
CA ILE A 83 12.27 -8.42 -0.32
C ILE A 83 11.78 -8.30 -1.75
N GLY A 84 11.03 -7.25 -2.05
CA GLY A 84 10.48 -7.02 -3.38
C GLY A 84 11.54 -6.99 -4.47
N LYS A 85 12.63 -6.26 -4.24
CA LYS A 85 13.74 -6.16 -5.20
C LYS A 85 14.46 -7.51 -5.40
N CYS A 86 14.77 -8.22 -4.32
CA CYS A 86 15.40 -9.53 -4.39
C CYS A 86 14.54 -10.56 -5.13
N MET A 87 13.23 -10.59 -4.87
CA MET A 87 12.30 -11.52 -5.55
C MET A 87 12.18 -11.26 -7.05
N ALA A 88 12.23 -9.98 -7.47
CA ALA A 88 12.26 -9.62 -8.88
C ALA A 88 13.54 -10.08 -9.57
N ASP A 89 14.67 -10.06 -8.85
CA ASP A 89 16.00 -10.31 -9.42
C ASP A 89 16.42 -11.79 -9.42
N ASN A 90 15.91 -12.62 -8.48
CA ASN A 90 16.35 -14.02 -8.31
C ASN A 90 15.50 -15.07 -9.04
N GLY A 91 14.49 -14.64 -9.79
CA GLY A 91 13.57 -15.53 -10.50
C GLY A 91 12.40 -16.06 -9.63
N SER A 92 12.31 -15.65 -8.35
CA SER A 92 11.18 -16.05 -7.48
C SER A 92 9.85 -15.57 -8.04
N ALA A 93 9.82 -14.34 -8.55
CA ALA A 93 8.62 -13.77 -9.15
C ALA A 93 8.16 -14.57 -10.37
N ASP A 94 9.09 -14.97 -11.27
CA ASP A 94 8.77 -15.81 -12.41
C ASP A 94 8.22 -17.17 -11.96
N ARG A 95 8.79 -17.74 -10.88
CA ARG A 95 8.32 -19.01 -10.32
C ARG A 95 6.89 -18.94 -9.78
N VAL A 96 6.55 -17.84 -9.10
CA VAL A 96 5.18 -17.59 -8.59
C VAL A 96 4.19 -17.52 -9.75
N VAL A 97 4.52 -16.80 -10.82
CA VAL A 97 3.66 -16.70 -12.01
C VAL A 97 3.43 -18.06 -12.67
N LEU A 98 4.50 -18.85 -12.83
CA LEU A 98 4.38 -20.23 -13.37
C LEU A 98 3.50 -21.10 -12.49
N ALA A 99 3.59 -20.99 -11.15
CA ALA A 99 2.73 -21.71 -10.24
C ALA A 99 1.27 -21.30 -10.38
N CYS A 100 0.99 -20.00 -10.48
CA CYS A 100 -0.35 -19.48 -10.74
C CYS A 100 -0.89 -19.99 -12.08
N ARG A 101 -0.07 -20.02 -13.15
CA ARG A 101 -0.46 -20.56 -14.44
C ARG A 101 -0.83 -22.06 -14.34
N ARG A 102 -0.06 -22.84 -13.60
CA ARG A 102 -0.38 -24.28 -13.35
C ARG A 102 -1.67 -24.44 -12.54
N PHE A 103 -1.89 -23.59 -11.54
CA PHE A 103 -3.08 -23.65 -10.68
C PHE A 103 -4.36 -23.28 -11.42
N PHE A 104 -4.38 -22.16 -12.14
CA PHE A 104 -5.56 -21.69 -12.88
C PHE A 104 -5.76 -22.40 -14.23
N GLY A 105 -4.72 -23.06 -14.74
CA GLY A 105 -4.70 -23.73 -16.05
C GLY A 105 -4.49 -22.80 -17.24
N GLU A 106 -4.08 -23.36 -18.37
CA GLU A 106 -3.72 -22.60 -19.57
C GLU A 106 -4.89 -21.83 -20.21
N LYS A 107 -6.12 -22.29 -20.00
CA LYS A 107 -7.33 -21.63 -20.53
C LYS A 107 -7.71 -20.35 -19.77
N ARG A 108 -7.19 -20.16 -18.55
CA ARG A 108 -7.52 -19.03 -17.66
C ARG A 108 -6.31 -18.11 -17.44
N ILE A 109 -5.59 -17.80 -18.49
CA ILE A 109 -4.39 -16.93 -18.44
C ILE A 109 -4.64 -15.60 -17.72
N PRO A 110 -5.76 -14.87 -17.92
CA PRO A 110 -6.03 -13.64 -17.17
C PRO A 110 -6.05 -13.86 -15.65
N ALA A 111 -6.62 -14.96 -15.18
CA ALA A 111 -6.65 -15.30 -13.75
C ALA A 111 -5.25 -15.67 -13.22
N ALA A 112 -4.44 -16.36 -14.04
CA ALA A 112 -3.05 -16.67 -13.69
C ALA A 112 -2.19 -15.41 -13.56
N LEU A 113 -2.32 -14.48 -14.50
CA LEU A 113 -1.65 -13.17 -14.46
C LEU A 113 -2.09 -12.35 -13.25
N ALA A 114 -3.40 -12.29 -12.98
CA ALA A 114 -3.94 -11.59 -11.83
C ALA A 114 -3.48 -12.22 -10.50
N GLY A 115 -3.48 -13.56 -10.40
CA GLY A 115 -3.00 -14.27 -9.21
C GLY A 115 -1.51 -14.02 -8.93
N GLY A 116 -0.68 -14.06 -9.98
CA GLY A 116 0.72 -13.69 -9.89
C GLY A 116 0.92 -12.25 -9.45
N ALA A 117 0.19 -11.31 -10.05
CA ALA A 117 0.23 -9.90 -9.70
C ALA A 117 -0.22 -9.65 -8.25
N PHE A 118 -1.30 -10.29 -7.82
CA PHE A 118 -1.82 -10.17 -6.46
C PHE A 118 -0.80 -10.63 -5.42
N ILE A 119 -0.22 -11.81 -5.60
CA ILE A 119 0.77 -12.38 -4.67
C ILE A 119 2.05 -11.56 -4.65
N LEU A 120 2.57 -11.19 -5.83
CA LEU A 120 3.81 -10.45 -5.94
C LEU A 120 3.70 -9.02 -5.41
N SER A 121 2.56 -8.36 -5.58
CA SER A 121 2.36 -6.99 -5.08
C SER A 121 2.16 -6.90 -3.56
N ILE A 122 2.13 -8.01 -2.83
CA ILE A 122 2.15 -7.97 -1.36
C ILE A 122 3.48 -7.35 -0.86
N PRO A 123 4.68 -7.84 -1.24
CA PRO A 123 5.94 -7.20 -0.84
C PRO A 123 6.52 -6.25 -1.89
N VAL A 124 6.01 -6.26 -3.12
CA VAL A 124 6.55 -5.51 -4.26
C VAL A 124 5.64 -4.35 -4.63
N PHE A 125 6.24 -3.20 -4.95
CA PHE A 125 5.46 -2.06 -5.45
C PHE A 125 4.71 -2.38 -6.73
N TYR A 126 3.55 -1.72 -6.89
CA TYR A 126 2.73 -1.83 -8.10
C TYR A 126 3.56 -1.69 -9.38
N ASP A 127 4.35 -0.63 -9.49
CA ASP A 127 5.13 -0.31 -10.68
C ASP A 127 6.08 -1.46 -11.05
N ALA A 128 6.82 -1.98 -10.07
CA ALA A 128 7.75 -3.08 -10.27
C ALA A 128 7.03 -4.39 -10.65
N THR A 129 5.91 -4.71 -10.01
CA THR A 129 5.08 -5.87 -10.34
C THR A 129 4.52 -5.76 -11.76
N PHE A 130 4.04 -4.58 -12.15
CA PHE A 130 3.51 -4.35 -13.48
C PHE A 130 4.61 -4.53 -14.56
N TYR A 131 5.78 -3.90 -14.36
CA TYR A 131 6.92 -4.06 -15.27
C TYR A 131 7.39 -5.51 -15.39
N LEU A 132 7.37 -6.27 -14.30
CA LEU A 132 7.78 -7.67 -14.28
C LEU A 132 6.82 -8.57 -15.08
N LEU A 133 5.51 -8.32 -14.98
CA LEU A 133 4.48 -9.15 -15.63
C LEU A 133 4.08 -8.66 -17.02
N LEU A 134 4.40 -7.43 -17.37
CA LEU A 134 4.07 -6.85 -18.67
C LEU A 134 4.66 -7.62 -19.86
N PRO A 135 5.92 -8.09 -19.86
CA PRO A 135 6.45 -8.91 -20.96
C PRO A 135 5.63 -10.18 -21.17
N LEU A 136 5.17 -10.81 -20.08
CA LEU A 136 4.32 -11.99 -20.14
C LEU A 136 2.95 -11.67 -20.75
N ALA A 137 2.31 -10.58 -20.34
CA ALA A 137 1.05 -10.12 -20.92
C ALA A 137 1.19 -9.82 -22.43
N LYS A 138 2.31 -9.17 -22.83
CA LYS A 138 2.64 -8.91 -24.24
C LYS A 138 2.88 -10.19 -25.04
N SER A 139 3.60 -11.17 -24.49
CA SER A 139 3.85 -12.46 -25.13
C SER A 139 2.54 -13.21 -25.40
N VAL A 140 1.64 -13.26 -24.41
CA VAL A 140 0.32 -13.86 -24.58
C VAL A 140 -0.47 -13.14 -25.68
N TYR A 141 -0.47 -11.80 -25.67
CA TYR A 141 -1.13 -11.04 -26.73
C TYR A 141 -0.56 -11.30 -28.11
N ARG A 142 0.77 -11.40 -28.27
CA ARG A 142 1.43 -11.73 -29.55
C ARG A 142 0.97 -13.10 -30.09
N SER A 143 0.78 -14.07 -29.20
CA SER A 143 0.33 -15.40 -29.57
C SER A 143 -1.15 -15.45 -29.95
N VAL A 144 -2.02 -14.78 -29.17
CA VAL A 144 -3.49 -14.86 -29.32
C VAL A 144 -4.04 -13.74 -30.21
N ARG A 145 -3.34 -12.59 -30.30
CA ARG A 145 -3.74 -11.38 -31.05
C ARG A 145 -5.10 -10.79 -30.66
N LYS A 146 -5.57 -11.11 -29.45
CA LYS A 146 -6.85 -10.64 -28.91
C LYS A 146 -6.73 -10.33 -27.41
N ASN A 147 -7.64 -9.49 -26.91
CA ASN A 147 -7.82 -9.26 -25.47
C ASN A 147 -6.62 -8.63 -24.74
N TYR A 148 -5.86 -7.74 -25.39
CA TYR A 148 -4.69 -7.13 -24.78
C TYR A 148 -5.03 -6.38 -23.49
N ILE A 149 -6.10 -5.58 -23.50
CA ILE A 149 -6.58 -4.83 -22.33
C ILE A 149 -6.94 -5.78 -21.17
N LEU A 150 -7.52 -6.95 -21.47
CA LEU A 150 -7.84 -7.94 -20.43
C LEU A 150 -6.57 -8.40 -19.70
N TYR A 151 -5.49 -8.71 -20.39
CA TYR A 151 -4.24 -9.16 -19.76
C TYR A 151 -3.60 -8.04 -18.94
N LEU A 152 -3.55 -6.82 -19.49
CA LEU A 152 -3.00 -5.66 -18.80
C LEU A 152 -3.79 -5.32 -17.51
N LEU A 153 -5.13 -5.23 -17.62
CA LEU A 153 -5.98 -4.93 -16.47
C LEU A 153 -5.99 -6.06 -15.43
N SER A 154 -5.88 -7.32 -15.85
CA SER A 154 -5.76 -8.43 -14.90
C SER A 154 -4.52 -8.29 -14.02
N VAL A 155 -3.38 -7.90 -14.61
CA VAL A 155 -2.17 -7.58 -13.83
C VAL A 155 -2.38 -6.31 -13.00
N GLY A 156 -2.79 -5.22 -13.64
CA GLY A 156 -2.84 -3.90 -13.02
C GLY A 156 -3.81 -3.82 -11.84
N LEU A 157 -5.06 -4.25 -12.02
CA LEU A 157 -6.08 -4.17 -10.97
C LEU A 157 -5.76 -5.10 -9.80
N ALA A 158 -5.26 -6.32 -10.06
CA ALA A 158 -4.89 -7.25 -9.01
C ALA A 158 -3.67 -6.75 -8.21
N ALA A 159 -2.67 -6.18 -8.87
CA ALA A 159 -1.54 -5.55 -8.20
C ALA A 159 -1.96 -4.35 -7.35
N THR A 160 -2.91 -3.54 -7.84
CA THR A 160 -3.44 -2.38 -7.10
C THR A 160 -4.10 -2.80 -5.80
N ILE A 161 -4.91 -3.87 -5.80
CA ILE A 161 -5.56 -4.38 -4.57
C ILE A 161 -4.53 -4.67 -3.50
N SER A 162 -3.52 -5.49 -3.83
CA SER A 162 -2.50 -5.89 -2.85
C SER A 162 -1.68 -4.71 -2.38
N HIS A 163 -1.29 -3.83 -3.30
CA HIS A 163 -0.47 -2.66 -3.00
C HIS A 163 -1.18 -1.65 -2.07
N THR A 164 -2.50 -1.48 -2.20
CA THR A 164 -3.25 -0.47 -1.43
C THR A 164 -3.90 -1.02 -0.17
N ALA A 165 -4.14 -2.33 -0.08
CA ALA A 165 -4.88 -2.90 1.04
C ALA A 165 -4.03 -3.78 1.97
N ILE A 166 -2.91 -4.36 1.49
CA ILE A 166 -2.22 -5.44 2.21
C ILE A 166 -0.81 -5.01 2.65
N PRO A 167 -0.51 -4.96 3.97
CA PRO A 167 0.88 -4.89 4.44
C PRO A 167 1.69 -6.12 3.93
N PRO A 168 3.00 -6.05 3.72
CA PRO A 168 3.92 -5.00 4.15
C PRO A 168 4.19 -3.88 3.12
N THR A 169 3.29 -3.58 2.21
CA THR A 169 3.46 -2.39 1.37
C THR A 169 3.45 -1.12 2.23
N PRO A 170 4.25 -0.09 1.87
CA PRO A 170 4.49 1.08 2.72
C PRO A 170 3.25 1.89 3.08
N GLY A 171 2.31 2.04 2.14
CA GLY A 171 1.05 2.76 2.40
C GLY A 171 0.23 2.12 3.53
N PRO A 172 -0.17 0.86 3.41
CA PRO A 172 -0.87 0.12 4.46
C PRO A 172 -0.12 0.05 5.79
N ILE A 173 1.24 -0.09 5.79
CA ILE A 173 2.02 -0.02 7.04
C ILE A 173 1.86 1.35 7.70
N ALA A 174 2.04 2.42 6.93
CA ALA A 174 1.94 3.78 7.45
C ALA A 174 0.54 4.10 8.00
N VAL A 175 -0.51 3.62 7.34
CA VAL A 175 -1.90 3.75 7.80
C VAL A 175 -2.12 2.99 9.10
N ALA A 176 -1.68 1.73 9.17
CA ALA A 176 -1.82 0.92 10.38
C ALA A 176 -1.12 1.57 11.58
N GLU A 177 0.12 2.02 11.41
CA GLU A 177 0.89 2.70 12.45
C GLU A 177 0.21 4.01 12.88
N THR A 178 -0.22 4.84 11.92
CA THR A 178 -0.86 6.14 12.20
C THR A 178 -2.18 5.98 12.95
N LEU A 179 -2.96 4.94 12.65
CA LEU A 179 -4.23 4.63 13.31
C LEU A 179 -4.06 3.80 14.60
N GLY A 180 -2.83 3.40 14.95
CA GLY A 180 -2.57 2.53 16.11
C GLY A 180 -3.11 1.10 15.95
N VAL A 181 -3.24 0.60 14.71
CA VAL A 181 -3.73 -0.75 14.41
C VAL A 181 -2.57 -1.73 14.39
N PRO A 182 -2.64 -2.85 15.14
CA PRO A 182 -1.63 -3.90 15.05
C PRO A 182 -1.45 -4.39 13.61
N LEU A 183 -0.20 -4.58 13.17
CA LEU A 183 0.09 -4.97 11.79
C LEU A 183 -0.54 -6.32 11.41
N SER A 184 -0.67 -7.25 12.37
CA SER A 184 -1.39 -8.52 12.18
C SER A 184 -2.86 -8.33 11.83
N THR A 185 -3.54 -7.41 12.51
CA THR A 185 -4.95 -7.06 12.27
C THR A 185 -5.09 -6.39 10.91
N ALA A 186 -4.24 -5.41 10.60
CA ALA A 186 -4.22 -4.73 9.31
C ALA A 186 -3.97 -5.73 8.15
N LEU A 187 -3.05 -6.68 8.34
CA LEU A 187 -2.76 -7.74 7.36
C LEU A 187 -3.97 -8.68 7.18
N GLY A 188 -4.60 -9.11 8.27
CA GLY A 188 -5.77 -9.99 8.22
C GLY A 188 -6.94 -9.35 7.50
N ILE A 189 -7.29 -8.11 7.85
CA ILE A 189 -8.37 -7.35 7.22
C ILE A 189 -8.01 -7.06 5.75
N GLY A 190 -6.78 -6.62 5.48
CA GLY A 190 -6.31 -6.33 4.12
C GLY A 190 -6.37 -7.56 3.21
N LEU A 191 -5.95 -8.74 3.69
CA LEU A 191 -6.06 -10.00 2.97
C LEU A 191 -7.52 -10.38 2.72
N ALA A 192 -8.40 -10.25 3.72
CA ALA A 192 -9.83 -10.57 3.57
C ALA A 192 -10.47 -9.67 2.49
N VAL A 193 -10.23 -8.36 2.56
CA VAL A 193 -10.70 -7.40 1.55
C VAL A 193 -10.11 -7.72 0.18
N GLY A 194 -8.80 -8.00 0.10
CA GLY A 194 -8.11 -8.32 -1.14
C GLY A 194 -8.64 -9.58 -1.83
N VAL A 195 -8.85 -10.65 -1.06
CA VAL A 195 -9.41 -11.91 -1.58
C VAL A 195 -10.84 -11.72 -2.08
N CYS A 196 -11.67 -10.95 -1.36
CA CYS A 196 -13.03 -10.61 -1.81
C CYS A 196 -13.01 -9.77 -3.09
N LEU A 197 -12.05 -8.85 -3.25
CA LEU A 197 -11.94 -7.99 -4.43
C LEU A 197 -11.34 -8.68 -5.65
N PHE A 198 -10.58 -9.74 -5.47
CA PHE A 198 -9.89 -10.43 -6.57
C PHE A 198 -10.84 -10.87 -7.72
N PRO A 199 -11.99 -11.50 -7.47
CA PRO A 199 -12.96 -11.82 -8.52
C PRO A 199 -13.51 -10.57 -9.22
N PHE A 200 -13.73 -9.47 -8.48
CA PHE A 200 -14.20 -8.21 -9.06
C PHE A 200 -13.15 -7.59 -9.98
N ALA A 201 -11.86 -7.66 -9.64
CA ALA A 201 -10.79 -7.21 -10.53
C ALA A 201 -10.81 -7.94 -11.88
N LEU A 202 -10.96 -9.26 -11.87
CA LEU A 202 -11.08 -10.06 -13.09
C LEU A 202 -12.34 -9.74 -13.88
N PHE A 203 -13.48 -9.57 -13.20
CA PHE A 203 -14.72 -9.17 -13.81
C PHE A 203 -14.63 -7.78 -14.47
N LEU A 204 -14.03 -6.81 -13.78
CA LEU A 204 -13.82 -5.46 -14.33
C LEU A 204 -12.85 -5.50 -15.52
N ALA A 205 -11.77 -6.27 -15.44
CA ALA A 205 -10.85 -6.43 -16.56
C ALA A 205 -11.54 -7.00 -17.80
N TRP A 206 -12.39 -8.01 -17.62
CA TRP A 206 -13.20 -8.58 -18.69
C TRP A 206 -14.22 -7.59 -19.26
N LEU A 207 -14.95 -6.86 -18.40
CA LEU A 207 -15.97 -5.90 -18.79
C LEU A 207 -15.35 -4.74 -19.60
N LEU A 208 -14.24 -4.19 -19.11
CA LEU A 208 -13.55 -3.07 -19.75
C LEU A 208 -12.87 -3.50 -21.07
N ASN A 209 -12.34 -4.72 -21.13
CA ASN A 209 -11.83 -5.27 -22.39
C ASN A 209 -12.93 -5.38 -23.46
N LYS A 210 -14.18 -5.73 -23.08
CA LYS A 210 -15.30 -5.74 -24.02
C LYS A 210 -15.68 -4.35 -24.53
N ARG A 211 -15.53 -3.31 -23.68
CA ARG A 211 -15.81 -1.91 -24.05
C ARG A 211 -14.76 -1.31 -24.97
N LEU A 212 -13.52 -1.81 -24.90
CA LEU A 212 -12.39 -1.35 -25.73
C LEU A 212 -11.68 -2.54 -26.41
N PRO A 213 -12.33 -3.18 -27.40
CA PRO A 213 -11.78 -4.39 -28.02
C PRO A 213 -10.52 -4.12 -28.88
N ASN A 214 -10.40 -2.91 -29.43
CA ASN A 214 -9.32 -2.49 -30.32
C ASN A 214 -8.66 -1.21 -29.79
N PRO A 215 -7.82 -1.29 -28.74
CA PRO A 215 -7.11 -0.13 -28.23
C PRO A 215 -6.09 0.37 -29.27
N LYS A 216 -5.85 1.69 -29.27
CA LYS A 216 -4.75 2.27 -30.03
C LYS A 216 -3.44 1.91 -29.32
N ILE A 217 -2.63 1.06 -29.93
CA ILE A 217 -1.37 0.56 -29.38
C ILE A 217 -0.22 1.09 -30.23
N ASP A 218 0.78 1.67 -29.59
CA ASP A 218 2.02 2.04 -30.23
C ASP A 218 2.81 0.77 -30.55
N GLN A 219 2.99 0.49 -31.86
CA GLN A 219 3.66 -0.69 -32.37
C GLN A 219 5.16 -0.70 -32.00
N SER A 220 5.78 0.48 -31.84
CA SER A 220 7.19 0.58 -31.43
C SER A 220 7.38 0.03 -30.02
N VAL A 221 6.46 0.33 -29.09
CA VAL A 221 6.50 -0.18 -27.71
C VAL A 221 6.25 -1.69 -27.62
N LEU A 222 5.52 -2.25 -28.59
CA LEU A 222 5.35 -3.71 -28.70
C LEU A 222 6.61 -4.40 -29.21
N SER A 223 7.39 -3.71 -30.07
CA SER A 223 8.64 -4.24 -30.66
C SER A 223 9.87 -4.00 -29.79
N ASP A 224 9.97 -2.80 -29.16
CA ASP A 224 11.19 -2.31 -28.51
C ASP A 224 11.47 -2.92 -27.11
N MET A 225 10.48 -3.48 -26.42
CA MET A 225 10.81 -4.35 -25.32
C MET A 225 11.25 -5.70 -25.87
N GLY A 226 12.48 -5.73 -26.38
CA GLY A 226 13.23 -6.95 -26.57
C GLY A 226 13.08 -7.75 -25.29
N MET A 227 12.28 -8.80 -25.36
CA MET A 227 12.31 -9.81 -24.32
C MET A 227 13.77 -10.20 -24.21
N SER A 228 14.36 -10.18 -23.02
CA SER A 228 15.50 -11.06 -22.82
C SER A 228 15.02 -12.41 -23.36
N GLU A 229 15.76 -12.98 -24.30
CA GLU A 229 15.48 -14.32 -24.89
C GLU A 229 15.09 -15.33 -23.81
N GLN A 230 15.48 -15.09 -22.56
CA GLN A 230 15.15 -15.84 -21.35
C GLN A 230 13.67 -15.83 -20.97
N SER A 231 12.90 -14.75 -21.20
CA SER A 231 11.46 -14.74 -20.89
C SER A 231 10.62 -15.48 -21.95
N GLU A 232 11.07 -15.51 -23.22
CA GLU A 232 10.43 -16.35 -24.25
C GLU A 232 10.70 -17.83 -24.04
N VAL A 233 11.93 -18.16 -23.63
CA VAL A 233 12.34 -19.54 -23.32
C VAL A 233 11.60 -20.08 -22.09
N ALA A 234 11.35 -19.23 -21.06
CA ALA A 234 10.59 -19.62 -19.88
C ALA A 234 9.11 -19.95 -20.18
N ILE A 235 8.56 -19.38 -21.27
CA ILE A 235 7.16 -19.66 -21.68
C ILE A 235 7.07 -20.90 -22.58
N LYS A 236 8.09 -21.14 -23.41
CA LYS A 236 8.07 -22.20 -24.43
C LYS A 236 8.63 -23.54 -23.99
N ASN A 237 9.51 -23.57 -22.99
CA ASN A 237 10.18 -24.78 -22.57
C ASN A 237 10.08 -25.00 -21.05
N ASP A 238 9.48 -26.10 -20.63
CA ASP A 238 9.59 -26.64 -19.25
C ASP A 238 11.06 -26.87 -18.80
N ALA A 239 12.01 -26.87 -19.73
CA ALA A 239 13.44 -27.07 -19.46
C ALA A 239 14.11 -25.88 -18.76
N SER A 240 13.63 -24.63 -18.94
CA SER A 240 14.15 -23.46 -18.23
C SER A 240 13.64 -23.39 -16.77
N SER A 241 12.66 -24.21 -16.41
CA SER A 241 12.17 -24.35 -15.05
C SER A 241 13.21 -24.95 -14.07
N LEU A 242 14.24 -25.60 -14.59
CA LEU A 242 15.32 -26.22 -13.82
C LEU A 242 16.26 -25.22 -13.15
N SER A 243 16.30 -23.96 -13.61
CA SER A 243 17.14 -22.90 -13.01
C SER A 243 16.40 -22.00 -12.02
N LEU A 244 15.06 -22.01 -12.01
CA LEU A 244 14.26 -21.20 -11.11
C LEU A 244 14.25 -21.80 -9.69
N PRO A 245 14.17 -20.96 -8.64
CA PRO A 245 14.08 -21.47 -7.27
C PRO A 245 12.82 -22.33 -7.09
N PRO A 246 12.83 -23.33 -6.18
CA PRO A 246 11.65 -24.11 -5.87
C PRO A 246 10.54 -23.18 -5.31
N LEU A 247 9.27 -23.54 -5.56
CA LEU A 247 8.12 -22.68 -5.22
C LEU A 247 8.08 -22.29 -3.75
N TRP A 248 8.37 -23.23 -2.85
CA TRP A 248 8.39 -22.95 -1.41
C TRP A 248 9.43 -21.89 -1.03
N LEU A 249 10.61 -21.89 -1.66
CA LEU A 249 11.66 -20.92 -1.44
C LEU A 249 11.31 -19.56 -2.08
N ALA A 250 10.65 -19.57 -3.23
CA ALA A 250 10.16 -18.37 -3.90
C ALA A 250 9.07 -17.65 -3.10
N LEU A 251 8.18 -18.41 -2.41
CA LEU A 251 7.10 -17.87 -1.59
C LEU A 251 7.54 -17.57 -0.14
N ALA A 252 8.61 -18.19 0.35
CA ALA A 252 9.04 -18.06 1.73
C ALA A 252 9.20 -16.61 2.22
N PRO A 253 9.79 -15.66 1.46
CA PRO A 253 9.90 -14.28 1.89
C PRO A 253 8.55 -13.54 2.07
N ILE A 254 7.48 -14.04 1.45
CA ILE A 254 6.12 -13.51 1.59
C ILE A 254 5.38 -14.20 2.74
N VAL A 255 5.44 -15.53 2.78
CA VAL A 255 4.61 -16.36 3.66
C VAL A 255 5.15 -16.40 5.09
N LEU A 256 6.48 -16.43 5.26
CA LEU A 256 7.08 -16.51 6.60
C LEU A 256 6.72 -15.35 7.53
N PRO A 257 6.84 -14.07 7.11
CA PRO A 257 6.41 -12.96 7.97
C PRO A 257 4.95 -13.05 8.36
N VAL A 258 4.07 -13.43 7.42
CA VAL A 258 2.65 -13.59 7.68
C VAL A 258 2.40 -14.64 8.76
N ILE A 259 3.04 -15.81 8.65
CA ILE A 259 2.93 -16.90 9.63
C ILE A 259 3.46 -16.44 10.99
N PHE A 260 4.65 -15.84 11.04
CA PHE A 260 5.28 -15.44 12.31
C PHE A 260 4.44 -14.36 13.03
N ILE A 261 4.02 -13.32 12.32
CA ILE A 261 3.22 -12.22 12.87
C ILE A 261 1.85 -12.76 13.32
N ALA A 262 1.18 -13.57 12.51
CA ALA A 262 -0.14 -14.13 12.84
C ALA A 262 -0.07 -15.07 14.04
N SER A 263 0.91 -16.00 14.09
CA SER A 263 1.05 -16.96 15.18
C SER A 263 1.36 -16.26 16.52
N ALA A 264 2.24 -15.25 16.51
CA ALA A 264 2.54 -14.47 17.70
C ALA A 264 1.31 -13.66 18.17
N SER A 265 0.54 -13.09 17.24
CA SER A 265 -0.70 -12.35 17.56
C SER A 265 -1.75 -13.26 18.19
N ILE A 266 -1.97 -14.45 17.63
CA ILE A 266 -2.91 -15.45 18.17
C ILE A 266 -2.52 -15.83 19.61
N VAL A 267 -1.25 -16.17 19.85
CA VAL A 267 -0.80 -16.58 21.20
C VAL A 267 -0.89 -15.40 22.18
N LYS A 268 -0.57 -14.17 21.77
CA LYS A 268 -0.75 -12.98 22.61
C LYS A 268 -2.20 -12.77 23.03
N THR A 269 -3.16 -12.97 22.13
CA THR A 269 -4.59 -12.84 22.43
C THR A 269 -5.04 -13.88 23.46
N PHE A 270 -4.61 -15.14 23.32
CA PHE A 270 -4.91 -16.17 24.31
C PHE A 270 -4.26 -15.88 25.68
N ASP A 271 -3.04 -15.35 25.69
CA ASP A 271 -2.36 -15.00 26.94
C ASP A 271 -3.04 -13.82 27.66
N GLN A 272 -3.56 -12.84 26.93
CA GLN A 272 -4.31 -11.72 27.49
C GLN A 272 -5.67 -12.13 28.04
N GLN A 273 -6.33 -13.12 27.44
CA GLN A 273 -7.59 -13.67 27.96
C GLN A 273 -7.42 -14.56 29.20
N ALA A 274 -6.22 -15.03 29.45
CA ALA A 274 -5.87 -15.85 30.61
C ALA A 274 -5.46 -15.00 31.85
N GLU A 275 -5.82 -13.70 31.91
CA GLU A 275 -5.50 -12.79 33.00
C GLU A 275 -6.07 -13.30 34.34
N GLY A 276 -5.16 -13.71 35.21
CA GLY A 276 -5.42 -14.22 36.58
C GLY A 276 -4.28 -15.09 37.10
N VAL A 277 -3.42 -15.61 36.24
CA VAL A 277 -2.24 -16.40 36.62
C VAL A 277 -0.98 -15.66 36.13
N THR A 278 -0.13 -15.28 37.08
CA THR A 278 1.24 -14.85 36.82
C THR A 278 2.02 -16.00 36.18
N THR A 279 1.74 -16.32 34.93
CA THR A 279 2.47 -17.32 34.18
C THR A 279 3.80 -16.71 33.74
N VAL A 280 4.88 -17.20 34.32
CA VAL A 280 6.23 -17.03 33.74
C VAL A 280 6.11 -17.42 32.28
N ILE A 281 6.29 -16.42 31.38
CA ILE A 281 6.20 -16.67 29.93
C ILE A 281 7.22 -17.75 29.59
N SER A 282 6.75 -18.93 29.18
CA SER A 282 7.62 -20.05 28.84
C SER A 282 8.58 -19.66 27.72
N GLY A 283 9.82 -20.17 27.73
CA GLY A 283 10.87 -19.73 26.81
C GLY A 283 10.49 -19.81 25.33
N TRP A 284 9.65 -20.78 24.90
CA TRP A 284 9.18 -20.87 23.51
C TRP A 284 8.23 -19.72 23.12
N ARG A 285 7.42 -19.20 24.05
CA ARG A 285 6.52 -18.05 23.82
C ARG A 285 7.34 -16.77 23.63
N GLN A 286 8.41 -16.59 24.43
CA GLN A 286 9.33 -15.46 24.25
C GLN A 286 9.98 -15.47 22.85
N VAL A 287 10.44 -16.65 22.41
CA VAL A 287 10.97 -16.82 21.05
C VAL A 287 9.92 -16.51 20.00
N LEU A 288 8.68 -17.00 20.18
CA LEU A 288 7.57 -16.74 19.24
C LEU A 288 7.23 -15.25 19.18
N TYR A 289 7.19 -14.56 20.33
CA TYR A 289 6.92 -13.12 20.36
C TYR A 289 8.04 -12.31 19.71
N PHE A 290 9.30 -12.72 19.89
CA PHE A 290 10.44 -12.10 19.25
C PHE A 290 10.44 -12.30 17.74
N VAL A 291 10.25 -13.54 17.25
CA VAL A 291 10.25 -13.84 15.82
C VAL A 291 8.99 -13.27 15.14
N GLY A 292 7.87 -13.17 15.87
CA GLY A 292 6.62 -12.59 15.39
C GLY A 292 6.54 -11.05 15.52
N ASP A 293 7.58 -10.40 16.05
CA ASP A 293 7.70 -8.94 15.90
C ASP A 293 7.84 -8.59 14.41
N ALA A 294 7.13 -7.57 13.97
CA ALA A 294 7.04 -7.23 12.55
C ALA A 294 8.42 -6.91 11.93
N ASN A 295 9.28 -6.20 12.66
CA ASN A 295 10.63 -5.87 12.18
C ASN A 295 11.50 -7.13 12.08
N VAL A 296 11.42 -8.01 13.07
CA VAL A 296 12.19 -9.28 13.10
C VAL A 296 11.69 -10.22 11.99
N ALA A 297 10.38 -10.40 11.86
CA ALA A 297 9.78 -11.26 10.85
C ALA A 297 10.13 -10.80 9.42
N LEU A 298 10.00 -9.50 9.13
CA LEU A 298 10.37 -8.94 7.83
C LEU A 298 11.89 -8.92 7.63
N GLY A 299 12.68 -8.72 8.68
CA GLY A 299 14.13 -8.82 8.64
C GLY A 299 14.62 -10.22 8.24
N ILE A 300 14.06 -11.28 8.86
CA ILE A 300 14.32 -12.67 8.49
C ILE A 300 13.98 -12.93 7.04
N ALA A 301 12.81 -12.46 6.59
CA ALA A 301 12.36 -12.62 5.21
C ALA A 301 13.28 -11.87 4.22
N ALA A 302 13.74 -10.66 4.56
CA ALA A 302 14.68 -9.90 3.74
C ALA A 302 16.04 -10.60 3.61
N ILE A 303 16.57 -11.15 4.71
CA ILE A 303 17.79 -11.94 4.70
C ILE A 303 17.61 -13.20 3.82
N LEU A 304 16.48 -13.89 3.94
CA LEU A 304 16.18 -15.07 3.13
C LEU A 304 16.11 -14.71 1.64
N ALA A 305 15.40 -13.63 1.30
CA ALA A 305 15.31 -13.13 -0.08
C ALA A 305 16.69 -12.74 -0.63
N TYR A 306 17.53 -12.12 0.17
CA TYR A 306 18.91 -11.77 -0.19
C TYR A 306 19.77 -13.01 -0.42
N LEU A 307 19.74 -14.00 0.50
CA LEU A 307 20.46 -15.27 0.35
C LEU A 307 20.00 -16.04 -0.90
N THR A 308 18.69 -16.07 -1.17
CA THR A 308 18.18 -16.70 -2.41
C THR A 308 18.68 -15.99 -3.67
N THR A 309 18.92 -14.67 -3.61
CA THR A 309 19.51 -13.91 -4.72
C THR A 309 21.00 -14.24 -4.89
N LEU A 310 21.77 -14.35 -3.80
CA LEU A 310 23.18 -14.74 -3.83
C LEU A 310 23.39 -16.13 -4.46
N PHE A 311 22.55 -17.09 -4.09
CA PHE A 311 22.66 -18.47 -4.54
C PHE A 311 21.80 -18.79 -5.79
N SER A 312 21.21 -17.77 -6.41
CA SER A 312 20.39 -17.94 -7.61
C SER A 312 21.21 -18.45 -8.79
N ARG A 313 20.86 -19.63 -9.30
CA ARG A 313 21.42 -20.17 -10.54
C ARG A 313 20.75 -19.59 -11.77
N ALA A 314 19.53 -19.06 -11.64
CA ALA A 314 18.77 -18.48 -12.74
C ALA A 314 19.38 -17.16 -13.23
N ARG A 315 19.86 -16.34 -12.32
CA ARG A 315 20.42 -15.00 -12.59
C ARG A 315 21.62 -14.74 -11.67
N PRO A 316 22.79 -15.32 -11.96
CA PRO A 316 23.97 -15.12 -11.13
C PRO A 316 24.33 -13.62 -11.12
N ALA A 317 24.33 -13.03 -9.93
CA ALA A 317 24.71 -11.63 -9.74
C ALA A 317 26.12 -11.54 -9.17
N THR A 318 26.96 -10.71 -9.75
CA THR A 318 28.23 -10.34 -9.15
C THR A 318 27.98 -9.52 -7.85
N ARG A 319 28.85 -9.65 -6.85
CA ARG A 319 28.71 -8.94 -5.57
C ARG A 319 28.48 -7.43 -5.74
N SER A 320 29.19 -6.79 -6.66
CA SER A 320 29.04 -5.37 -6.98
C SER A 320 27.65 -5.01 -7.53
N VAL A 321 27.09 -5.86 -8.39
CA VAL A 321 25.73 -5.69 -8.91
C VAL A 321 24.69 -5.83 -7.81
N LEU A 322 24.89 -6.77 -6.88
CA LEU A 322 24.01 -6.96 -5.76
C LEU A 322 24.03 -5.78 -4.77
N GLU A 323 25.21 -5.24 -4.46
CA GLU A 323 25.38 -4.04 -3.66
C GLU A 323 24.68 -2.82 -4.30
N GLN A 324 24.83 -2.63 -5.62
CA GLN A 324 24.15 -1.56 -6.34
C GLN A 324 22.61 -1.70 -6.26
N LYS A 325 22.09 -2.92 -6.36
CA LYS A 325 20.66 -3.20 -6.25
C LYS A 325 20.11 -2.95 -4.84
N LEU A 326 20.85 -3.32 -3.81
CA LEU A 326 20.49 -3.03 -2.43
C LEU A 326 20.49 -1.52 -2.15
N ASN A 327 21.51 -0.80 -2.62
CA ASN A 327 21.56 0.65 -2.50
C ASN A 327 20.38 1.32 -3.19
N ALA A 328 19.96 0.82 -4.35
CA ALA A 328 18.76 1.30 -5.03
C ALA A 328 17.47 1.00 -4.24
N ALA A 329 17.37 -0.16 -3.58
CA ALA A 329 16.24 -0.48 -2.70
C ALA A 329 16.19 0.45 -1.47
N ILE A 330 17.32 0.69 -0.82
CA ILE A 330 17.45 1.60 0.33
C ILE A 330 17.12 3.04 -0.08
N SER A 331 17.60 3.51 -1.22
CA SER A 331 17.30 4.85 -1.74
C SER A 331 15.80 5.04 -2.00
N SER A 332 15.15 4.03 -2.58
CA SER A 332 13.71 4.01 -2.79
C SER A 332 12.95 4.03 -1.47
N ALA A 333 13.37 3.20 -0.51
CA ALA A 333 12.79 3.15 0.83
C ALA A 333 12.92 4.49 1.56
N GLY A 334 14.07 5.17 1.45
CA GLY A 334 14.34 6.45 2.10
C GLY A 334 13.33 7.53 1.72
N THR A 335 12.99 7.64 0.45
CA THR A 335 11.96 8.58 -0.03
C THR A 335 10.60 8.30 0.62
N ILE A 336 10.21 7.03 0.72
CA ILE A 336 8.92 6.64 1.29
C ILE A 336 8.91 6.89 2.79
N ILE A 337 10.00 6.54 3.50
CA ILE A 337 10.15 6.78 4.94
C ILE A 337 10.00 8.27 5.24
N LEU A 338 10.67 9.14 4.48
CA LEU A 338 10.58 10.58 4.67
C LEU A 338 9.16 11.12 4.44
N ILE A 339 8.48 10.71 3.37
CA ILE A 339 7.09 11.12 3.09
C ILE A 339 6.15 10.65 4.20
N THR A 340 6.29 9.39 4.64
CA THR A 340 5.46 8.83 5.70
C THR A 340 5.72 9.52 7.04
N ALA A 341 6.98 9.78 7.35
CA ALA A 341 7.36 10.49 8.57
C ALA A 341 6.83 11.94 8.59
N ALA A 342 6.84 12.63 7.44
CA ALA A 342 6.23 13.95 7.31
C ALA A 342 4.69 13.90 7.51
N GLY A 343 4.02 12.86 7.01
CA GLY A 343 2.60 12.61 7.28
C GLY A 343 2.33 12.35 8.76
N GLY A 344 3.17 11.55 9.41
CA GLY A 344 3.10 11.31 10.86
C GLY A 344 3.28 12.59 11.68
N ALA A 345 4.22 13.45 11.29
CA ALA A 345 4.42 14.76 11.92
C ALA A 345 3.19 15.66 11.73
N TYR A 346 2.61 15.70 10.54
CA TYR A 346 1.37 16.43 10.26
C TYR A 346 0.19 15.92 11.11
N GLY A 347 0.01 14.61 11.20
CA GLY A 347 -1.02 14.01 12.05
C GLY A 347 -0.81 14.27 13.54
N ALA A 348 0.43 14.25 14.02
CA ALA A 348 0.75 14.55 15.41
C ALA A 348 0.44 16.01 15.76
N THR A 349 0.78 16.97 14.89
CA THR A 349 0.45 18.39 15.10
C THR A 349 -1.05 18.65 15.06
N LEU A 350 -1.79 17.98 14.17
CA LEU A 350 -3.25 18.04 14.14
C LEU A 350 -3.87 17.49 15.44
N ARG A 351 -3.39 16.35 15.96
CA ARG A 351 -3.87 15.83 17.26
C ARG A 351 -3.61 16.81 18.39
N ALA A 352 -2.43 17.40 18.44
CA ALA A 352 -2.06 18.36 19.45
C ALA A 352 -2.87 19.68 19.39
N SER A 353 -3.48 20.01 18.26
CA SER A 353 -4.31 21.22 18.07
C SER A 353 -5.75 21.08 18.60
N GLY A 354 -6.17 19.91 19.14
CA GLY A 354 -7.53 19.68 19.63
C GLY A 354 -8.58 19.49 18.54
N ILE A 355 -8.18 19.24 17.28
CA ILE A 355 -9.12 19.03 16.17
C ILE A 355 -10.02 17.81 16.39
N GLY A 356 -9.49 16.79 17.09
CA GLY A 356 -10.25 15.58 17.38
C GLY A 356 -11.49 15.84 18.21
N GLU A 357 -11.35 16.61 19.29
CA GLU A 357 -12.45 17.00 20.18
C GLU A 357 -13.49 17.82 19.42
N ARG A 358 -13.03 18.76 18.59
CA ARG A 358 -13.93 19.60 17.80
C ARG A 358 -14.73 18.82 16.77
N ILE A 359 -14.10 17.85 16.12
CA ILE A 359 -14.79 16.94 15.17
C ILE A 359 -15.82 16.09 15.92
N GLN A 360 -15.46 15.55 17.12
CA GLN A 360 -16.38 14.79 17.95
C GLN A 360 -17.58 15.63 18.39
N GLU A 361 -17.39 16.89 18.81
CA GLU A 361 -18.48 17.81 19.15
C GLU A 361 -19.43 18.07 17.98
N LEU A 362 -18.87 18.33 16.78
CA LEU A 362 -19.67 18.53 15.57
C LEU A 362 -20.52 17.32 15.22
N PHE A 363 -19.97 16.12 15.37
CA PHE A 363 -20.73 14.88 15.12
C PHE A 363 -21.68 14.53 16.26
N ALA A 364 -21.36 14.84 17.52
CA ALA A 364 -22.28 14.66 18.64
C ALA A 364 -23.57 15.48 18.47
N SER A 365 -23.44 16.70 17.92
CA SER A 365 -24.61 17.56 17.61
C SER A 365 -25.49 17.03 16.49
N THR A 366 -25.00 16.12 15.64
CA THR A 366 -25.72 15.50 14.50
C THR A 366 -26.14 14.05 14.74
N GLY A 367 -26.12 13.58 16.00
CA GLY A 367 -26.52 12.21 16.36
C GLY A 367 -25.37 11.20 16.46
N GLY A 368 -24.14 11.66 16.49
CA GLY A 368 -22.93 10.84 16.61
C GLY A 368 -22.32 10.40 15.27
N LEU A 369 -21.00 10.14 15.30
CA LEU A 369 -20.30 9.59 14.12
C LEU A 369 -20.58 8.10 14.02
N SER A 370 -21.53 7.69 13.17
CA SER A 370 -21.73 6.26 12.96
C SER A 370 -20.50 5.63 12.28
N GLY A 371 -20.23 4.36 12.56
CA GLY A 371 -19.12 3.65 11.94
C GLY A 371 -19.16 3.71 10.40
N ALA A 372 -20.35 3.62 9.79
CA ALA A 372 -20.53 3.76 8.34
C ALA A 372 -20.14 5.16 7.84
N THR A 373 -20.47 6.22 8.60
CA THR A 373 -20.09 7.60 8.26
C THR A 373 -18.56 7.77 8.33
N ALA A 374 -17.91 7.20 9.35
CA ALA A 374 -16.46 7.22 9.48
C ALA A 374 -15.76 6.50 8.32
N LEU A 375 -16.24 5.32 7.92
CA LEU A 375 -15.73 4.60 6.74
C LEU A 375 -15.93 5.39 5.46
N THR A 376 -17.09 6.05 5.29
CA THR A 376 -17.37 6.89 4.12
C THR A 376 -16.43 8.10 4.08
N LEU A 377 -16.22 8.75 5.22
CA LEU A 377 -15.28 9.87 5.32
C LEU A 377 -13.85 9.46 4.98
N ALA A 378 -13.40 8.32 5.51
CA ALA A 378 -12.10 7.76 5.21
C ALA A 378 -11.91 7.47 3.71
N PHE A 379 -12.89 6.83 3.09
CA PHE A 379 -12.88 6.52 1.67
C PHE A 379 -12.90 7.78 0.79
N VAL A 380 -13.85 8.67 1.03
CA VAL A 380 -14.05 9.89 0.20
C VAL A 380 -12.87 10.84 0.35
N SER A 381 -12.41 11.11 1.58
CA SER A 381 -11.25 11.99 1.80
C SER A 381 -10.00 11.47 1.10
N THR A 382 -9.75 10.17 1.20
CA THR A 382 -8.60 9.56 0.52
C THR A 382 -8.74 9.60 -1.00
N ALA A 383 -9.93 9.34 -1.54
CA ALA A 383 -10.21 9.41 -2.97
C ALA A 383 -10.01 10.83 -3.53
N LEU A 384 -10.45 11.85 -2.81
CA LEU A 384 -10.25 13.26 -3.19
C LEU A 384 -8.77 13.64 -3.15
N LEU A 385 -8.05 13.30 -2.07
CA LEU A 385 -6.62 13.53 -1.94
C LEU A 385 -5.85 12.81 -3.04
N LYS A 386 -6.17 11.56 -3.32
CA LYS A 386 -5.57 10.78 -4.41
C LYS A 386 -5.77 11.45 -5.77
N SER A 387 -7.01 11.87 -6.07
CA SER A 387 -7.33 12.54 -7.33
C SER A 387 -6.54 13.84 -7.52
N ALA A 388 -6.33 14.60 -6.42
CA ALA A 388 -5.57 15.85 -6.46
C ALA A 388 -4.05 15.63 -6.56
N GLN A 389 -3.51 14.70 -5.76
CA GLN A 389 -2.05 14.51 -5.58
C GLN A 389 -1.43 13.52 -6.56
N GLY A 390 -2.22 12.58 -7.10
CA GLY A 390 -1.75 11.52 -7.97
C GLY A 390 -0.99 10.37 -7.27
N SER A 391 -0.72 10.43 -5.95
CA SER A 391 0.01 9.41 -5.21
C SER A 391 -0.89 8.67 -4.23
N SER A 392 -1.06 7.36 -4.38
CA SER A 392 -1.84 6.52 -3.47
C SER A 392 -1.25 6.52 -2.06
N THR A 393 0.06 6.32 -1.94
CA THR A 393 0.75 6.29 -0.64
C THR A 393 0.61 7.62 0.11
N THR A 394 0.83 8.75 -0.56
CA THR A 394 0.69 10.08 0.05
C THR A 394 -0.75 10.35 0.48
N ALA A 395 -1.73 10.01 -0.36
CA ALA A 395 -3.15 10.17 -0.03
C ALA A 395 -3.56 9.33 1.19
N MET A 396 -3.08 8.07 1.26
CA MET A 396 -3.30 7.19 2.41
C MET A 396 -2.72 7.78 3.69
N ILE A 397 -1.47 8.22 3.66
CA ILE A 397 -0.78 8.80 4.82
C ILE A 397 -1.49 10.06 5.30
N THR A 398 -1.81 10.98 4.38
CA THR A 398 -2.49 12.24 4.72
C THR A 398 -3.88 11.98 5.31
N SER A 399 -4.67 11.09 4.70
CA SER A 399 -6.01 10.74 5.19
C SER A 399 -5.95 10.06 6.55
N ALA A 400 -5.05 9.10 6.73
CA ALA A 400 -4.84 8.44 8.02
C ALA A 400 -4.45 9.44 9.11
N SER A 401 -3.58 10.40 8.81
CA SER A 401 -3.14 11.44 9.73
C SER A 401 -4.29 12.34 10.21
N ILE A 402 -5.18 12.74 9.27
CA ILE A 402 -6.38 13.52 9.59
C ILE A 402 -7.33 12.70 10.46
N LEU A 403 -7.59 11.45 10.11
CA LEU A 403 -8.52 10.60 10.84
C LEU A 403 -7.97 10.18 12.22
N ALA A 404 -6.67 9.93 12.33
CA ALA A 404 -6.04 9.66 13.62
C ALA A 404 -6.17 10.83 14.61
N ALA A 405 -6.25 12.07 14.10
CA ALA A 405 -6.47 13.25 14.94
C ALA A 405 -7.88 13.29 15.57
N THR A 406 -8.83 12.49 15.06
CA THR A 406 -10.21 12.46 15.58
C THR A 406 -10.40 11.58 16.82
N ASN A 407 -9.34 10.91 17.30
CA ASN A 407 -9.35 10.02 18.46
C ASN A 407 -10.48 8.95 18.44
N LEU A 408 -10.80 8.44 17.24
CA LEU A 408 -11.79 7.37 17.07
C LEU A 408 -11.27 6.06 17.67
N THR A 409 -12.17 5.33 18.33
CA THR A 409 -11.88 4.01 18.89
C THR A 409 -12.78 2.94 18.26
N GLY A 410 -12.36 1.67 18.35
CA GLY A 410 -13.20 0.56 17.89
C GLY A 410 -14.56 0.51 18.56
N GLU A 411 -14.62 0.81 19.86
CA GLU A 411 -15.85 0.85 20.63
C GLU A 411 -16.83 1.91 20.12
N THR A 412 -16.34 3.12 19.83
CA THR A 412 -17.19 4.21 19.30
C THR A 412 -17.71 3.94 17.91
N LEU A 413 -16.94 3.21 17.09
CA LEU A 413 -17.30 2.88 15.70
C LEU A 413 -18.11 1.59 15.56
N GLY A 414 -18.04 0.70 16.56
CA GLY A 414 -18.64 -0.63 16.51
C GLY A 414 -17.90 -1.62 15.62
N PHE A 415 -16.64 -1.33 15.24
CA PHE A 415 -15.75 -2.22 14.50
C PHE A 415 -14.27 -1.83 14.69
N ASN A 416 -13.37 -2.75 14.37
CA ASN A 416 -11.92 -2.53 14.48
C ASN A 416 -11.42 -1.43 13.54
N LEU A 417 -10.53 -0.55 14.04
CA LEU A 417 -9.92 0.55 13.26
C LEU A 417 -9.19 0.07 11.99
N GLY A 418 -8.83 -1.19 11.89
CA GLY A 418 -8.27 -1.80 10.69
C GLY A 418 -9.19 -1.68 9.46
N TYR A 419 -10.53 -1.65 9.66
CA TYR A 419 -11.47 -1.39 8.57
C TYR A 419 -11.42 0.06 8.09
N LEU A 420 -11.13 1.01 8.99
CA LEU A 420 -10.88 2.41 8.59
C LEU A 420 -9.63 2.48 7.72
N GLY A 421 -8.56 1.76 8.10
CA GLY A 421 -7.35 1.61 7.29
C GLY A 421 -7.64 0.96 5.93
N ALA A 422 -8.47 -0.07 5.87
CA ALA A 422 -8.88 -0.70 4.62
C ALA A 422 -9.71 0.26 3.73
N ALA A 423 -10.62 1.08 4.31
CA ALA A 423 -11.37 2.09 3.57
C ALA A 423 -10.45 3.16 2.96
N ILE A 424 -9.44 3.61 3.70
CA ILE A 424 -8.37 4.49 3.21
C ILE A 424 -7.63 3.82 2.04
N GLY A 425 -7.24 2.56 2.21
CA GLY A 425 -6.53 1.79 1.18
C GLY A 425 -7.30 1.72 -0.13
N VAL A 426 -8.57 1.27 -0.10
CA VAL A 426 -9.40 1.19 -1.32
C VAL A 426 -9.75 2.55 -1.88
N GLY A 427 -9.91 3.58 -1.04
CA GLY A 427 -10.10 4.97 -1.45
C GLY A 427 -8.91 5.51 -2.25
N SER A 428 -7.70 5.10 -1.90
CA SER A 428 -6.46 5.52 -2.59
C SER A 428 -6.30 4.93 -3.99
N SER A 429 -7.11 3.95 -4.39
CA SER A 429 -7.12 3.43 -5.75
C SER A 429 -8.07 4.19 -6.68
N VAL A 430 -8.98 5.01 -6.14
CA VAL A 430 -9.96 5.76 -6.92
C VAL A 430 -9.29 6.84 -7.77
N ALA A 431 -9.78 7.01 -9.01
CA ALA A 431 -9.39 8.08 -9.94
C ALA A 431 -7.87 8.17 -10.19
N SER A 432 -7.22 7.03 -10.47
CA SER A 432 -5.85 7.01 -11.02
C SER A 432 -5.87 7.55 -12.46
N TRP A 433 -5.34 8.73 -12.69
CA TRP A 433 -5.33 9.42 -13.98
C TRP A 433 -3.94 9.99 -14.32
N MET A 434 -3.84 10.92 -15.25
CA MET A 434 -2.55 11.38 -15.82
C MET A 434 -1.53 11.91 -14.80
N ASN A 435 -1.95 12.31 -13.61
CA ASN A 435 -1.06 12.78 -12.55
C ASN A 435 -0.50 11.63 -11.68
N ASP A 436 -0.94 10.40 -11.90
CA ASP A 436 -0.57 9.23 -11.11
C ASP A 436 0.54 8.41 -11.79
N SER A 437 1.54 7.98 -11.01
CA SER A 437 2.60 7.09 -11.50
C SER A 437 2.05 5.79 -12.07
N GLY A 438 1.06 5.19 -11.41
CA GLY A 438 0.41 3.96 -11.86
C GLY A 438 -0.25 4.10 -13.23
N PHE A 439 -0.91 5.23 -13.49
CA PHE A 439 -1.45 5.54 -14.81
C PHE A 439 -0.33 5.69 -15.85
N CYS A 440 0.73 6.43 -15.51
CA CYS A 440 1.87 6.62 -16.40
C CYS A 440 2.57 5.30 -16.74
N VAL A 441 2.78 4.45 -15.73
CA VAL A 441 3.36 3.12 -15.91
C VAL A 441 2.47 2.26 -16.80
N PHE A 442 1.15 2.22 -16.52
CA PHE A 442 0.21 1.46 -17.33
C PHE A 442 0.21 1.94 -18.79
N SER A 443 0.08 3.25 -19.03
CA SER A 443 -0.01 3.81 -20.39
C SER A 443 1.31 3.65 -21.17
N LYS A 444 2.41 4.22 -20.65
CA LYS A 444 3.69 4.29 -21.38
C LYS A 444 4.31 2.92 -21.61
N SER A 445 4.25 2.04 -20.61
CA SER A 445 4.89 0.73 -20.72
C SER A 445 4.10 -0.24 -21.58
N SER A 446 2.76 -0.15 -21.58
CA SER A 446 1.93 -1.01 -22.42
C SER A 446 1.82 -0.52 -23.86
N GLY A 447 2.13 0.75 -24.14
CA GLY A 447 1.92 1.38 -25.44
C GLY A 447 0.46 1.70 -25.75
N VAL A 448 -0.44 1.60 -24.76
CA VAL A 448 -1.86 1.99 -24.92
C VAL A 448 -1.98 3.50 -24.86
N ALA A 449 -2.69 4.11 -25.82
CA ALA A 449 -2.87 5.55 -25.88
C ALA A 449 -3.52 6.11 -24.59
N GLU A 450 -3.08 7.28 -24.12
CA GLU A 450 -3.53 7.88 -22.86
C GLU A 450 -5.06 8.03 -22.76
N ILE A 451 -5.73 8.40 -23.87
CA ILE A 451 -7.19 8.49 -23.93
C ILE A 451 -7.87 7.13 -23.69
N ASP A 452 -7.29 6.06 -24.21
CA ASP A 452 -7.82 4.72 -24.01
C ASP A 452 -7.49 4.21 -22.60
N CYS A 453 -6.36 4.61 -22.04
CA CYS A 453 -6.02 4.36 -20.63
C CYS A 453 -7.03 5.05 -19.68
N LEU A 454 -7.44 6.27 -19.94
CA LEU A 454 -8.49 6.93 -19.14
C LEU A 454 -9.80 6.12 -19.14
N LYS A 455 -10.18 5.53 -20.26
CA LYS A 455 -11.43 4.74 -20.38
C LYS A 455 -11.35 3.38 -19.66
N VAL A 456 -10.17 2.78 -19.54
CA VAL A 456 -10.04 1.44 -18.99
C VAL A 456 -9.33 1.43 -17.63
N TRP A 457 -8.22 2.12 -17.48
CA TRP A 457 -7.46 2.13 -16.23
C TRP A 457 -8.14 3.01 -15.17
N THR A 458 -8.42 4.29 -15.49
CA THR A 458 -9.05 5.22 -14.54
C THR A 458 -10.43 4.75 -14.14
N VAL A 459 -11.23 4.27 -15.09
CA VAL A 459 -12.56 3.70 -14.78
C VAL A 459 -12.41 2.39 -14.00
N GLY A 460 -11.45 1.55 -14.35
CA GLY A 460 -11.20 0.27 -13.68
C GLY A 460 -10.77 0.44 -12.23
N THR A 461 -9.81 1.31 -11.96
CA THR A 461 -9.35 1.61 -10.60
C THR A 461 -10.43 2.32 -9.77
N GLY A 462 -11.19 3.24 -10.37
CA GLY A 462 -12.34 3.88 -9.73
C GLY A 462 -13.42 2.89 -9.33
N ALA A 463 -13.83 2.02 -10.25
CA ALA A 463 -14.82 0.98 -9.98
C ALA A 463 -14.31 -0.03 -8.94
N LEU A 464 -13.02 -0.40 -9.00
CA LEU A 464 -12.38 -1.29 -8.02
C LEU A 464 -12.41 -0.68 -6.61
N GLY A 465 -12.08 0.60 -6.47
CA GLY A 465 -12.13 1.32 -5.20
C GLY A 465 -13.54 1.37 -4.62
N CYS A 466 -14.55 1.67 -5.45
CA CYS A 466 -15.97 1.67 -5.03
C CYS A 466 -16.43 0.25 -4.61
N CYS A 467 -16.09 -0.79 -5.38
CA CYS A 467 -16.38 -2.17 -4.99
C CYS A 467 -15.67 -2.54 -3.68
N GLY A 468 -14.41 -2.08 -3.51
CA GLY A 468 -13.64 -2.28 -2.29
C GLY A 468 -14.30 -1.63 -1.08
N PHE A 469 -14.81 -0.42 -1.24
CA PHE A 469 -15.54 0.25 -0.18
C PHE A 469 -16.80 -0.52 0.26
N LEU A 470 -17.57 -1.06 -0.70
CA LEU A 470 -18.71 -1.92 -0.39
C LEU A 470 -18.29 -3.19 0.35
N VAL A 471 -17.18 -3.83 -0.07
CA VAL A 471 -16.63 -4.99 0.64
C VAL A 471 -16.24 -4.63 2.07
N VAL A 472 -15.57 -3.50 2.28
CA VAL A 472 -15.18 -3.01 3.62
C VAL A 472 -16.43 -2.77 4.49
N LEU A 473 -17.47 -2.12 3.95
CA LEU A 473 -18.74 -1.89 4.65
C LEU A 473 -19.43 -3.20 5.06
N ILE A 474 -19.41 -4.21 4.19
CA ILE A 474 -20.01 -5.52 4.47
C ILE A 474 -19.19 -6.25 5.53
N LEU A 475 -17.86 -6.34 5.36
CA LEU A 475 -16.99 -7.06 6.28
C LEU A 475 -16.98 -6.43 7.67
N SER A 476 -16.98 -5.10 7.78
CA SER A 476 -17.02 -4.41 9.08
C SER A 476 -18.30 -4.70 9.88
N ARG A 477 -19.41 -5.03 9.21
CA ARG A 477 -20.68 -5.41 9.85
C ARG A 477 -20.75 -6.91 10.16
N LEU A 478 -20.22 -7.77 9.29
CA LEU A 478 -20.25 -9.21 9.47
C LEU A 478 -19.20 -9.71 10.47
N PHE A 479 -18.05 -9.06 10.50
CA PHE A 479 -16.90 -9.41 11.35
C PHE A 479 -16.32 -8.14 11.99
N PRO A 480 -16.98 -7.55 12.98
CA PRO A 480 -16.57 -6.24 13.52
C PRO A 480 -15.20 -6.28 14.20
N LEU A 481 -14.74 -7.43 14.72
CA LEU A 481 -13.42 -7.63 15.34
C LEU A 481 -13.11 -6.62 16.49
N VAL A 482 -14.15 -6.19 17.22
CA VAL A 482 -14.04 -5.27 18.39
C VAL A 482 -13.52 -6.03 19.58
#